data_c514eea9706a7b14d2784d65d0d826db
#
_entry.id   c514eea9706a7b14d2784d65d0d826db
#
_cell.length_a   1.000
_cell.length_b   1.000
_cell.length_c   1.000
_cell.angle_alpha   90.00
_cell.angle_beta   90.00
_cell.angle_gamma   90.00
#
_symmetry.space_group_name_H-M   'P 1'
#
loop_
_entity.id
_entity.type
_entity.pdbx_description
1 polymer ?
#
loop_
_entity_poly.entity_id
_entity_poly.type
_entity_poly.pdbx_seq_one_letter_code
_entity_poly.pdbx_strand_id
1 'polypeptide(L)'
;MTRFLRIVLPALLILLPGLALAQAKINLEVQYPLGFIFDKVFAELKTEFEKANPDITVTYRPAYKEYEDAAQTALRQAITKQLPDVALQAINMHRLFVDRGIAVDISPFIAKEKDWKGDGFSDSMMSLGTFNGKPYGLAFAVSTPIIYFNVDLVEKAGGDPNNFPKTWDGIIDLGNKIKALGNDTVGLYHSWQITGNWLWQALVFSHGGTLMSADEKTVAMSGEAGQRSIELLGRLVREGNMPDLAHEAARSTFFAGKMGIWTESTSLLRVADDSVGNRFKWRTATFPVPGPNAKLPTGGAAALMFASTPEKQAAAWRFMKFITGAEGATMMVKGTGYMPPNSVPADDPKMLKEFYATRPNHLTSLAQQPFMTAWYAFPGENNIKIISTIKDRLQTVVDKSADPKAALAAMTDDVNKLLPK
;
A
#
# COMPACT_ATOMS: atom_id res chain seq x y z
N MET A 1 96.27 2.45 -29.16
CA MET A 1 95.51 1.56 -28.22
C MET A 1 94.51 2.44 -27.48
N THR A 2 93.28 2.52 -27.97
CA THR A 2 92.23 3.39 -27.43
C THR A 2 91.18 2.53 -26.78
N ARG A 3 91.00 2.61 -25.45
CA ARG A 3 90.02 1.87 -24.69
C ARG A 3 88.68 2.65 -24.70
N PHE A 4 87.62 2.04 -25.29
CA PHE A 4 86.22 2.52 -25.18
C PHE A 4 85.62 2.10 -23.84
N LEU A 5 85.21 3.06 -23.04
CA LEU A 5 84.47 2.89 -21.78
C LEU A 5 82.96 2.82 -22.14
N ARG A 6 82.30 1.65 -21.95
CA ARG A 6 80.82 1.52 -22.10
C ARG A 6 80.14 1.89 -20.77
N ILE A 7 79.47 3.01 -20.78
CA ILE A 7 78.63 3.45 -19.66
C ILE A 7 77.26 2.70 -19.86
N VAL A 8 76.92 1.81 -18.91
CA VAL A 8 75.61 1.20 -18.83
C VAL A 8 74.76 2.06 -17.93
N LEU A 9 73.78 2.75 -18.48
CA LEU A 9 72.72 3.48 -17.70
C LEU A 9 71.68 2.47 -17.24
N PRO A 10 71.36 2.38 -15.92
CA PRO A 10 70.19 1.60 -15.44
C PRO A 10 68.89 2.33 -15.79
N ALA A 11 68.02 1.70 -16.57
CA ALA A 11 66.67 2.20 -16.79
C ALA A 11 65.84 2.06 -15.50
N LEU A 12 65.56 3.18 -14.85
CA LEU A 12 64.66 3.26 -13.69
C LEU A 12 63.21 3.16 -14.20
N LEU A 13 62.60 1.98 -14.06
CA LEU A 13 61.15 1.78 -14.30
C LEU A 13 60.37 2.50 -13.18
N ILE A 14 59.85 3.68 -13.46
CA ILE A 14 58.91 4.38 -12.60
C ILE A 14 57.56 3.67 -12.75
N LEU A 15 57.20 2.81 -11.79
CA LEU A 15 55.83 2.31 -11.58
C LEU A 15 54.97 3.49 -11.14
N LEU A 16 54.27 4.12 -12.08
CA LEU A 16 53.19 5.05 -11.76
C LEU A 16 52.08 4.24 -11.08
N PRO A 17 51.72 4.58 -9.83
CA PRO A 17 50.51 4.00 -9.24
C PRO A 17 49.31 4.39 -10.13
N GLY A 18 48.65 3.42 -10.70
CA GLY A 18 47.43 3.64 -11.47
C GLY A 18 46.45 4.40 -10.57
N LEU A 19 46.17 5.66 -10.88
CA LEU A 19 45.04 6.40 -10.34
C LEU A 19 43.81 5.65 -10.74
N ALA A 20 43.30 4.79 -9.85
CA ALA A 20 41.95 4.27 -9.94
C ALA A 20 41.04 5.52 -9.94
N LEU A 21 40.60 5.96 -11.12
CA LEU A 21 39.55 6.93 -11.25
C LEU A 21 38.35 6.34 -10.50
N ALA A 22 38.05 6.87 -9.31
CA ALA A 22 36.82 6.53 -8.59
C ALA A 22 35.70 6.84 -9.55
N GLN A 23 35.08 5.79 -10.09
CA GLN A 23 33.91 5.92 -10.95
C GLN A 23 32.86 6.71 -10.20
N ALA A 24 32.38 7.82 -10.78
CA ALA A 24 31.35 8.65 -10.13
C ALA A 24 30.15 7.76 -9.79
N LYS A 25 29.70 7.84 -8.54
CA LYS A 25 28.54 7.07 -8.09
C LYS A 25 27.30 7.46 -8.88
N ILE A 26 26.48 6.48 -9.22
CA ILE A 26 25.18 6.71 -9.83
C ILE A 26 24.26 7.27 -8.76
N ASN A 27 23.75 8.49 -8.93
CA ASN A 27 22.70 9.03 -8.05
C ASN A 27 21.33 8.56 -8.53
N LEU A 28 20.65 7.76 -7.70
CA LEU A 28 19.30 7.25 -7.94
C LEU A 28 18.29 8.09 -7.17
N GLU A 29 17.41 8.77 -7.87
CA GLU A 29 16.32 9.53 -7.25
C GLU A 29 15.10 8.66 -7.03
N VAL A 30 14.63 8.61 -5.79
CA VAL A 30 13.48 7.79 -5.38
C VAL A 30 12.43 8.65 -4.70
N GLN A 31 11.17 8.36 -4.95
CA GLN A 31 10.05 9.07 -4.34
C GLN A 31 8.98 8.10 -3.82
N TYR A 32 8.42 8.39 -2.64
CA TYR A 32 7.41 7.57 -1.99
C TYR A 32 6.33 8.43 -1.32
N PRO A 33 5.11 7.93 -1.14
CA PRO A 33 4.05 8.60 -0.39
C PRO A 33 4.09 8.21 1.09
N LEU A 34 3.19 8.81 1.90
CA LEU A 34 2.89 8.44 3.28
C LEU A 34 4.13 8.45 4.20
N GLY A 35 4.87 9.58 4.22
CA GLY A 35 6.10 9.71 5.00
C GLY A 35 5.94 9.25 6.44
N PHE A 36 4.80 9.53 7.11
CA PHE A 36 4.52 9.10 8.49
C PHE A 36 4.53 7.57 8.70
N ILE A 37 4.39 6.77 7.61
CA ILE A 37 4.52 5.30 7.63
C ILE A 37 5.93 4.89 7.21
N PHE A 38 6.46 5.50 6.14
CA PHE A 38 7.59 4.95 5.40
C PHE A 38 8.93 5.61 5.67
N ASP A 39 9.01 6.84 6.23
CA ASP A 39 10.28 7.58 6.36
C ASP A 39 11.36 6.76 7.08
N LYS A 40 11.00 6.12 8.20
CA LYS A 40 11.94 5.29 8.96
C LYS A 40 12.40 4.07 8.17
N VAL A 41 11.47 3.40 7.49
CA VAL A 41 11.77 2.21 6.68
C VAL A 41 12.69 2.56 5.52
N PHE A 42 12.40 3.66 4.79
CA PHE A 42 13.23 4.07 3.68
C PHE A 42 14.63 4.54 4.12
N ALA A 43 14.77 5.14 5.31
CA ALA A 43 16.08 5.46 5.88
C ALA A 43 16.93 4.19 6.13
N GLU A 44 16.32 3.14 6.68
CA GLU A 44 16.97 1.84 6.90
C GLU A 44 17.29 1.14 5.57
N LEU A 45 16.34 1.09 4.63
CA LEU A 45 16.53 0.50 3.30
C LEU A 45 17.67 1.18 2.54
N LYS A 46 17.76 2.51 2.57
CA LYS A 46 18.85 3.25 1.95
C LYS A 46 20.20 2.81 2.52
N THR A 47 20.32 2.76 3.84
CA THR A 47 21.58 2.41 4.53
C THR A 47 22.06 1.03 4.11
N GLU A 48 21.21 0.02 4.14
CA GLU A 48 21.60 -1.35 3.78
C GLU A 48 21.79 -1.52 2.26
N PHE A 49 21.01 -0.83 1.43
CA PHE A 49 21.18 -0.85 -0.01
C PHE A 49 22.51 -0.24 -0.44
N GLU A 50 22.87 0.96 0.05
CA GLU A 50 24.12 1.66 -0.30
C GLU A 50 25.36 0.90 0.20
N LYS A 51 25.25 0.20 1.33
CA LYS A 51 26.30 -0.68 1.84
C LYS A 51 26.54 -1.87 0.90
N ALA A 52 25.49 -2.47 0.37
CA ALA A 52 25.56 -3.58 -0.59
C ALA A 52 25.92 -3.11 -2.02
N ASN A 53 25.72 -1.81 -2.32
CA ASN A 53 25.89 -1.23 -3.64
C ASN A 53 26.68 0.10 -3.56
N PRO A 54 27.99 0.04 -3.27
CA PRO A 54 28.79 1.24 -3.00
C PRO A 54 28.97 2.16 -4.22
N ASP A 55 28.63 1.70 -5.41
CA ASP A 55 28.60 2.45 -6.67
C ASP A 55 27.29 3.24 -6.89
N ILE A 56 26.27 3.09 -6.01
CA ILE A 56 25.00 3.79 -6.11
C ILE A 56 24.78 4.63 -4.84
N THR A 57 24.25 5.84 -5.01
CA THR A 57 23.73 6.67 -3.93
C THR A 57 22.24 6.90 -4.14
N VAL A 58 21.42 6.71 -3.11
CA VAL A 58 19.97 6.94 -3.16
C VAL A 58 19.64 8.32 -2.60
N THR A 59 18.94 9.12 -3.37
CA THR A 59 18.39 10.41 -2.92
C THR A 59 16.88 10.35 -2.89
N TYR A 60 16.29 10.54 -1.70
CA TYR A 60 14.84 10.62 -1.58
C TYR A 60 14.35 12.03 -1.87
N ARG A 61 13.33 12.12 -2.73
CA ARG A 61 12.56 13.35 -2.88
C ARG A 61 11.56 13.46 -1.71
N PRO A 62 11.05 14.66 -1.39
CA PRO A 62 10.04 14.82 -0.34
C PRO A 62 8.85 13.87 -0.52
N ALA A 63 8.44 13.24 0.57
CA ALA A 63 7.30 12.32 0.56
C ALA A 63 5.98 13.07 0.35
N TYR A 64 5.04 12.43 -0.35
CA TYR A 64 3.68 12.93 -0.50
C TYR A 64 2.80 12.50 0.67
N LYS A 65 1.76 13.28 0.93
CA LYS A 65 0.79 12.95 1.99
C LYS A 65 -0.05 11.73 1.64
N GLU A 66 -0.55 11.66 0.39
CA GLU A 66 -1.50 10.66 -0.07
C GLU A 66 -1.07 10.06 -1.42
N TYR A 67 -1.65 8.93 -1.78
CA TYR A 67 -1.36 8.26 -3.04
C TYR A 67 -1.84 9.03 -4.27
N GLU A 68 -2.99 9.71 -4.18
CA GLU A 68 -3.51 10.53 -5.26
C GLU A 68 -2.60 11.72 -5.56
N ASP A 69 -2.04 12.36 -4.53
CA ASP A 69 -1.06 13.44 -4.67
C ASP A 69 0.21 12.94 -5.35
N ALA A 70 0.67 11.73 -4.98
CA ALA A 70 1.83 11.08 -5.59
C ALA A 70 1.59 10.85 -7.08
N ALA A 71 0.43 10.27 -7.45
CA ALA A 71 0.09 9.99 -8.84
C ALA A 71 -0.05 11.27 -9.67
N GLN A 72 -0.78 12.26 -9.18
CA GLN A 72 -0.96 13.54 -9.87
C GLN A 72 0.37 14.27 -10.09
N THR A 73 1.24 14.25 -9.07
CA THR A 73 2.54 14.92 -9.21
C THR A 73 3.45 14.17 -10.15
N ALA A 74 3.50 12.84 -10.11
CA ALA A 74 4.27 12.06 -11.08
C ALA A 74 3.78 12.29 -12.52
N LEU A 75 2.46 12.40 -12.75
CA LEU A 75 1.94 12.76 -14.07
C LEU A 75 2.39 14.17 -14.54
N ARG A 76 2.39 15.17 -13.65
CA ARG A 76 2.94 16.51 -13.97
C ARG A 76 4.44 16.46 -14.24
N GLN A 77 5.20 15.72 -13.44
CA GLN A 77 6.64 15.52 -13.62
C GLN A 77 6.97 14.80 -14.93
N ALA A 78 6.10 13.89 -15.41
CA ALA A 78 6.26 13.24 -16.69
C ALA A 78 6.22 14.26 -17.86
N ILE A 79 5.29 15.21 -17.81
CA ILE A 79 5.16 16.28 -18.82
C ILE A 79 6.44 17.14 -18.87
N THR A 80 7.01 17.46 -17.70
CA THR A 80 8.22 18.28 -17.58
C THR A 80 9.52 17.48 -17.67
N LYS A 81 9.46 16.16 -17.87
CA LYS A 81 10.61 15.24 -17.89
C LYS A 81 11.45 15.28 -16.60
N GLN A 82 10.75 15.43 -15.47
CA GLN A 82 11.37 15.51 -14.13
C GLN A 82 10.93 14.39 -13.21
N LEU A 83 10.59 13.22 -13.78
CA LEU A 83 10.27 12.03 -12.99
C LEU A 83 11.46 11.59 -12.13
N PRO A 84 11.26 11.03 -10.94
CA PRO A 84 12.30 10.28 -10.22
C PRO A 84 12.66 9.02 -11.01
N ASP A 85 13.80 8.41 -10.70
CA ASP A 85 14.18 7.14 -11.33
C ASP A 85 13.28 5.97 -10.89
N VAL A 86 12.87 5.97 -9.62
CA VAL A 86 11.90 5.01 -9.04
C VAL A 86 10.85 5.77 -8.23
N ALA A 87 9.59 5.41 -8.39
CA ALA A 87 8.53 5.90 -7.51
C ALA A 87 7.65 4.78 -6.98
N LEU A 88 7.29 4.88 -5.69
CA LEU A 88 6.27 4.05 -5.08
C LEU A 88 4.91 4.68 -5.39
N GLN A 89 4.10 3.93 -6.10
CA GLN A 89 2.74 4.34 -6.47
C GLN A 89 1.71 3.35 -5.95
N ALA A 90 0.54 3.82 -5.57
CA ALA A 90 -0.54 2.92 -5.19
C ALA A 90 -0.87 1.93 -6.31
N ILE A 91 -1.15 0.68 -5.95
CA ILE A 91 -1.42 -0.40 -6.90
C ILE A 91 -2.54 0.00 -7.89
N ASN A 92 -3.60 0.66 -7.43
CA ASN A 92 -4.70 1.14 -8.26
C ASN A 92 -4.37 2.37 -9.14
N MET A 93 -3.15 2.92 -9.04
CA MET A 93 -2.70 4.05 -9.86
C MET A 93 -1.73 3.63 -10.98
N HIS A 94 -1.21 2.40 -10.96
CA HIS A 94 -0.22 1.93 -11.94
C HIS A 94 -0.71 2.04 -13.38
N ARG A 95 -1.97 1.68 -13.61
CA ARG A 95 -2.60 1.74 -14.93
C ARG A 95 -2.46 3.11 -15.59
N LEU A 96 -2.53 4.20 -14.82
CA LEU A 96 -2.35 5.56 -15.32
C LEU A 96 -0.99 5.79 -15.98
N PHE A 97 0.05 5.16 -15.45
CA PHE A 97 1.42 5.29 -15.96
C PHE A 97 1.71 4.33 -17.12
N VAL A 98 1.12 3.14 -17.06
CA VAL A 98 1.24 2.12 -18.13
C VAL A 98 0.53 2.58 -19.39
N ASP A 99 -0.74 3.00 -19.30
CA ASP A 99 -1.55 3.43 -20.44
C ASP A 99 -0.97 4.67 -21.16
N ARG A 100 -0.18 5.48 -20.42
CA ARG A 100 0.51 6.66 -20.98
C ARG A 100 1.95 6.36 -21.45
N GLY A 101 2.41 5.12 -21.36
CA GLY A 101 3.78 4.75 -21.71
C GLY A 101 4.87 5.41 -20.85
N ILE A 102 4.53 5.77 -19.61
CA ILE A 102 5.44 6.44 -18.67
C ILE A 102 6.25 5.39 -17.88
N ALA A 103 5.59 4.30 -17.44
CA ALA A 103 6.25 3.24 -16.69
C ALA A 103 7.09 2.35 -17.63
N VAL A 104 8.27 1.96 -17.18
CA VAL A 104 9.17 1.07 -17.91
C VAL A 104 8.70 -0.38 -17.76
N ASP A 105 8.63 -1.12 -18.89
CA ASP A 105 8.44 -2.57 -18.89
C ASP A 105 9.66 -3.25 -18.25
N ILE A 106 9.47 -3.94 -17.13
CA ILE A 106 10.57 -4.59 -16.40
C ILE A 106 10.80 -6.05 -16.79
N SER A 107 10.06 -6.60 -17.78
CA SER A 107 10.26 -7.97 -18.28
C SER A 107 11.71 -8.27 -18.66
N PRO A 108 12.45 -7.36 -19.37
CA PRO A 108 13.84 -7.63 -19.75
C PRO A 108 14.81 -7.76 -18.57
N PHE A 109 14.47 -7.15 -17.41
CA PHE A 109 15.28 -7.24 -16.21
C PHE A 109 14.99 -8.56 -15.48
N ILE A 110 13.71 -8.92 -15.35
CA ILE A 110 13.29 -10.20 -14.75
C ILE A 110 13.90 -11.38 -15.52
N ALA A 111 13.89 -11.33 -16.86
CA ALA A 111 14.43 -12.39 -17.71
C ALA A 111 15.93 -12.66 -17.51
N LYS A 112 16.67 -11.74 -16.91
CA LYS A 112 18.10 -11.89 -16.58
C LYS A 112 18.34 -12.49 -15.19
N GLU A 113 17.32 -12.58 -14.36
CA GLU A 113 17.43 -13.16 -13.02
C GLU A 113 17.51 -14.69 -13.11
N LYS A 114 18.37 -15.30 -12.30
CA LYS A 114 18.67 -16.73 -12.39
C LYS A 114 17.57 -17.61 -11.79
N ASP A 115 17.00 -17.16 -10.69
CA ASP A 115 15.97 -17.90 -9.94
C ASP A 115 14.93 -16.95 -9.35
N TRP A 116 14.17 -16.29 -10.22
CA TRP A 116 13.16 -15.29 -9.83
C TRP A 116 12.13 -15.81 -8.83
N LYS A 117 11.67 -17.05 -9.02
CA LYS A 117 10.71 -17.68 -8.11
C LYS A 117 11.34 -18.14 -6.79
N GLY A 118 12.55 -18.69 -6.86
CA GLY A 118 13.32 -19.08 -5.67
C GLY A 118 13.73 -17.88 -4.82
N ASP A 119 13.94 -16.72 -5.44
CA ASP A 119 14.14 -15.43 -4.74
C ASP A 119 12.86 -14.92 -4.05
N GLY A 120 11.72 -15.63 -4.15
CA GLY A 120 10.48 -15.37 -3.44
C GLY A 120 9.46 -14.48 -4.16
N PHE A 121 9.67 -14.17 -5.43
CA PHE A 121 8.73 -13.38 -6.25
C PHE A 121 7.63 -14.27 -6.84
N SER A 122 6.50 -14.37 -6.13
CA SER A 122 5.38 -15.22 -6.52
C SER A 122 4.52 -14.60 -7.63
N ASP A 123 3.88 -15.46 -8.44
CA ASP A 123 2.98 -15.02 -9.52
C ASP A 123 1.83 -14.15 -9.00
N SER A 124 1.31 -14.41 -7.79
CA SER A 124 0.25 -13.62 -7.16
C SER A 124 0.71 -12.19 -6.83
N MET A 125 1.92 -12.02 -6.31
CA MET A 125 2.47 -10.68 -6.02
C MET A 125 2.88 -9.95 -7.31
N MET A 126 3.42 -10.67 -8.29
CA MET A 126 3.72 -10.11 -9.61
C MET A 126 2.47 -9.60 -10.34
N SER A 127 1.32 -10.25 -10.16
CA SER A 127 0.07 -9.83 -10.78
C SER A 127 -0.37 -8.41 -10.35
N LEU A 128 0.04 -7.94 -9.17
CA LEU A 128 -0.27 -6.59 -8.68
C LEU A 128 0.41 -5.46 -9.46
N GLY A 129 1.52 -5.76 -10.15
CA GLY A 129 2.25 -4.83 -11.01
C GLY A 129 2.20 -5.18 -12.50
N THR A 130 1.33 -6.14 -12.90
CA THR A 130 1.24 -6.66 -14.28
C THR A 130 0.02 -6.09 -14.98
N PHE A 131 0.22 -5.52 -16.17
CA PHE A 131 -0.83 -4.97 -17.03
C PHE A 131 -0.62 -5.47 -18.46
N ASN A 132 -1.71 -5.90 -19.10
CA ASN A 132 -1.66 -6.45 -20.48
C ASN A 132 -0.60 -7.56 -20.64
N GLY A 133 -0.44 -8.41 -19.62
CA GLY A 133 0.53 -9.51 -19.61
C GLY A 133 1.99 -9.11 -19.40
N LYS A 134 2.29 -7.83 -19.13
CA LYS A 134 3.65 -7.34 -18.90
C LYS A 134 3.80 -6.76 -17.49
N PRO A 135 4.87 -7.07 -16.75
CA PRO A 135 5.18 -6.47 -15.47
C PRO A 135 5.77 -5.07 -15.65
N TYR A 136 5.24 -4.09 -14.91
CA TYR A 136 5.71 -2.71 -14.85
C TYR A 136 6.14 -2.30 -13.45
N GLY A 137 5.76 -3.06 -12.42
CA GLY A 137 6.10 -2.76 -11.04
C GLY A 137 6.31 -4.00 -10.20
N LEU A 138 7.05 -3.84 -9.11
CA LEU A 138 7.21 -4.85 -8.07
C LEU A 138 6.43 -4.43 -6.83
N ALA A 139 5.52 -5.27 -6.34
CA ALA A 139 4.80 -5.01 -5.11
C ALA A 139 5.82 -4.76 -3.97
N PHE A 140 5.67 -3.65 -3.25
CA PHE A 140 6.52 -3.28 -2.12
C PHE A 140 5.80 -3.47 -0.79
N ALA A 141 4.60 -2.94 -0.69
CA ALA A 141 3.79 -3.00 0.51
C ALA A 141 2.38 -3.48 0.14
N VAL A 142 1.89 -4.51 0.83
CA VAL A 142 0.58 -5.12 0.58
C VAL A 142 -0.23 -5.11 1.85
N SER A 143 -1.44 -4.57 1.83
CA SER A 143 -2.33 -4.51 2.99
C SER A 143 -3.66 -5.19 2.72
N THR A 144 -4.36 -5.54 3.80
CA THR A 144 -5.76 -5.95 3.78
C THR A 144 -6.58 -5.06 4.72
N PRO A 145 -7.89 -4.87 4.48
CA PRO A 145 -8.78 -4.24 5.45
C PRO A 145 -8.91 -5.13 6.67
N ILE A 146 -8.81 -4.54 7.85
CA ILE A 146 -9.00 -5.22 9.14
C ILE A 146 -9.82 -4.37 10.10
N ILE A 147 -10.18 -4.94 11.23
CA ILE A 147 -10.78 -4.25 12.35
C ILE A 147 -9.74 -4.09 13.44
N TYR A 148 -9.54 -2.87 13.93
CA TYR A 148 -8.88 -2.54 15.18
C TYR A 148 -9.94 -2.41 16.26
N PHE A 149 -9.71 -2.92 17.45
CA PHE A 149 -10.62 -2.68 18.57
C PHE A 149 -9.92 -2.46 19.89
N ASN A 150 -10.49 -1.58 20.68
CA ASN A 150 -10.04 -1.26 22.04
C ASN A 150 -10.62 -2.32 22.99
N VAL A 151 -9.74 -3.20 23.50
CA VAL A 151 -10.10 -4.32 24.39
C VAL A 151 -10.79 -3.80 25.64
N ASP A 152 -10.27 -2.75 26.24
CA ASP A 152 -10.79 -2.21 27.51
C ASP A 152 -12.22 -1.66 27.34
N LEU A 153 -12.52 -1.02 26.20
CA LEU A 153 -13.87 -0.52 25.90
C LEU A 153 -14.82 -1.67 25.54
N VAL A 154 -14.34 -2.69 24.84
CA VAL A 154 -15.13 -3.91 24.52
C VAL A 154 -15.54 -4.61 25.82
N GLU A 155 -14.61 -4.85 26.75
CA GLU A 155 -14.90 -5.49 28.05
C GLU A 155 -15.86 -4.63 28.90
N LYS A 156 -15.64 -3.33 28.99
CA LYS A 156 -16.54 -2.42 29.71
C LYS A 156 -17.95 -2.41 29.15
N ALA A 157 -18.12 -2.59 27.84
CA ALA A 157 -19.41 -2.69 27.19
C ALA A 157 -20.06 -4.09 27.30
N GLY A 158 -19.43 -5.03 28.01
CA GLY A 158 -19.90 -6.41 28.18
C GLY A 158 -19.64 -7.31 26.96
N GLY A 159 -18.73 -6.91 26.05
CA GLY A 159 -18.26 -7.75 24.96
C GLY A 159 -17.13 -8.68 25.38
N ASP A 160 -16.87 -9.73 24.57
CA ASP A 160 -15.75 -10.66 24.76
C ASP A 160 -14.66 -10.39 23.72
N PRO A 161 -13.47 -9.88 24.11
CA PRO A 161 -12.36 -9.64 23.20
C PRO A 161 -11.80 -10.91 22.56
N ASN A 162 -12.07 -12.11 23.12
CA ASN A 162 -11.62 -13.39 22.59
C ASN A 162 -12.63 -13.97 21.58
N ASN A 163 -13.87 -13.47 21.60
CA ASN A 163 -14.94 -13.82 20.68
C ASN A 163 -15.52 -12.57 20.04
N PHE A 164 -14.67 -11.76 19.39
CA PHE A 164 -15.09 -10.53 18.74
C PHE A 164 -16.12 -10.81 17.62
N PRO A 165 -17.16 -9.98 17.44
CA PRO A 165 -18.18 -10.18 16.42
C PRO A 165 -17.62 -10.30 15.01
N LYS A 166 -18.13 -11.28 14.23
CA LYS A 166 -17.69 -11.57 12.85
C LYS A 166 -18.67 -11.05 11.79
N THR A 167 -19.80 -10.47 12.22
CA THR A 167 -20.82 -9.92 11.34
C THR A 167 -20.99 -8.43 11.59
N TRP A 168 -21.43 -7.70 10.55
CA TRP A 168 -21.67 -6.27 10.68
C TRP A 168 -22.75 -5.94 11.72
N ASP A 169 -23.79 -6.78 11.84
CA ASP A 169 -24.85 -6.62 12.85
C ASP A 169 -24.24 -6.68 14.26
N GLY A 170 -23.46 -7.70 14.54
CA GLY A 170 -22.79 -7.82 15.84
C GLY A 170 -21.79 -6.70 16.13
N ILE A 171 -21.12 -6.18 15.08
CA ILE A 171 -20.21 -5.03 15.20
C ILE A 171 -20.98 -3.75 15.53
N ILE A 172 -22.11 -3.52 14.86
CA ILE A 172 -23.02 -2.38 15.15
C ILE A 172 -23.54 -2.46 16.57
N ASP A 173 -24.03 -3.63 16.98
CA ASP A 173 -24.56 -3.85 18.34
C ASP A 173 -23.50 -3.58 19.42
N LEU A 174 -22.27 -4.11 19.23
CA LEU A 174 -21.16 -3.86 20.15
C LEU A 174 -20.74 -2.40 20.12
N GLY A 175 -20.67 -1.77 18.96
CA GLY A 175 -20.38 -0.35 18.80
C GLY A 175 -21.36 0.54 19.58
N ASN A 176 -22.67 0.23 19.51
CA ASN A 176 -23.70 0.94 20.27
C ASN A 176 -23.53 0.78 21.77
N LYS A 177 -23.21 -0.43 22.26
CA LYS A 177 -22.91 -0.66 23.69
C LYS A 177 -21.69 0.13 24.13
N ILE A 178 -20.65 0.21 23.30
CA ILE A 178 -19.46 1.02 23.58
C ILE A 178 -19.82 2.51 23.60
N LYS A 179 -20.61 3.00 22.64
CA LYS A 179 -21.07 4.39 22.58
C LYS A 179 -21.84 4.79 23.85
N ALA A 180 -22.61 3.87 24.40
CA ALA A 180 -23.40 4.09 25.63
C ALA A 180 -22.53 4.22 26.89
N LEU A 181 -21.24 3.93 26.86
CA LEU A 181 -20.32 4.12 27.99
C LEU A 181 -20.05 5.61 28.30
N GLY A 182 -20.24 6.52 27.34
CA GLY A 182 -20.06 7.95 27.56
C GLY A 182 -20.09 8.79 26.29
N ASN A 183 -20.34 10.09 26.46
CA ASN A 183 -20.52 11.04 25.37
C ASN A 183 -19.25 11.23 24.50
N ASP A 184 -18.08 11.13 25.11
CA ASP A 184 -16.78 11.29 24.43
C ASP A 184 -16.30 10.01 23.73
N THR A 185 -17.07 8.92 23.81
CA THR A 185 -16.71 7.63 23.23
C THR A 185 -17.32 7.46 21.85
N VAL A 186 -16.50 7.15 20.86
CA VAL A 186 -16.94 6.70 19.54
C VAL A 186 -17.10 5.19 19.58
N GLY A 187 -18.30 4.67 19.32
CA GLY A 187 -18.55 3.24 19.36
C GLY A 187 -17.84 2.49 18.24
N LEU A 188 -18.08 2.93 17.01
CA LEU A 188 -17.43 2.38 15.82
C LEU A 188 -17.14 3.47 14.80
N TYR A 189 -16.15 3.21 13.94
CA TYR A 189 -15.85 4.03 12.77
C TYR A 189 -15.36 3.14 11.60
N HIS A 190 -15.83 3.43 10.42
CA HIS A 190 -15.39 2.82 9.16
C HIS A 190 -14.67 3.89 8.33
N SER A 191 -13.39 3.68 8.00
CA SER A 191 -12.55 4.66 7.29
C SER A 191 -12.96 4.81 5.81
N TRP A 192 -14.20 5.21 5.57
CA TRP A 192 -14.78 5.38 4.23
C TRP A 192 -14.03 6.38 3.33
N GLN A 193 -13.29 7.33 3.95
CA GLN A 193 -12.50 8.34 3.23
C GLN A 193 -11.10 7.86 2.83
N ILE A 194 -10.71 6.65 3.18
CA ILE A 194 -9.37 6.16 2.88
C ILE A 194 -9.08 6.25 1.37
N THR A 195 -7.83 6.57 1.03
CA THR A 195 -7.34 6.77 -0.33
C THR A 195 -7.88 5.73 -1.33
N GLY A 196 -8.16 6.16 -2.57
CA GLY A 196 -8.61 5.27 -3.65
C GLY A 196 -9.96 4.60 -3.43
N ASN A 197 -10.80 5.11 -2.50
CA ASN A 197 -12.07 4.47 -2.09
C ASN A 197 -11.89 3.01 -1.68
N TRP A 198 -10.76 2.69 -1.07
CA TRP A 198 -10.34 1.30 -0.85
C TRP A 198 -11.31 0.52 0.04
N LEU A 199 -11.80 1.12 1.14
CA LEU A 199 -12.77 0.44 1.98
C LEU A 199 -14.18 0.40 1.37
N TRP A 200 -14.55 1.32 0.48
CA TRP A 200 -15.73 1.15 -0.35
C TRP A 200 -15.62 -0.07 -1.26
N GLN A 201 -14.47 -0.23 -1.95
CA GLN A 201 -14.21 -1.43 -2.74
C GLN A 201 -14.26 -2.70 -1.87
N ALA A 202 -13.73 -2.63 -0.63
CA ALA A 202 -13.77 -3.75 0.30
C ALA A 202 -15.21 -4.14 0.65
N LEU A 203 -16.10 -3.18 0.87
CA LEU A 203 -17.53 -3.48 1.08
C LEU A 203 -18.14 -4.18 -0.14
N VAL A 204 -17.95 -3.64 -1.34
CA VAL A 204 -18.51 -4.22 -2.58
C VAL A 204 -17.98 -5.63 -2.83
N PHE A 205 -16.68 -5.82 -2.71
CA PHE A 205 -16.03 -7.12 -2.96
C PHE A 205 -16.34 -8.14 -1.87
N SER A 206 -16.49 -7.72 -0.61
CA SER A 206 -16.89 -8.63 0.47
C SER A 206 -18.31 -9.19 0.31
N HIS A 207 -19.16 -8.50 -0.45
CA HIS A 207 -20.48 -9.00 -0.87
C HIS A 207 -20.44 -9.80 -2.18
N GLY A 208 -19.26 -10.08 -2.74
CA GLY A 208 -19.09 -10.84 -3.98
C GLY A 208 -19.29 -10.02 -5.27
N GLY A 209 -19.33 -8.70 -5.18
CA GLY A 209 -19.50 -7.80 -6.32
C GLY A 209 -18.20 -7.37 -6.99
N THR A 210 -18.35 -6.61 -8.08
CA THR A 210 -17.28 -5.92 -8.81
C THR A 210 -17.65 -4.46 -9.02
N LEU A 211 -16.67 -3.61 -9.36
CA LEU A 211 -16.96 -2.20 -9.66
C LEU A 211 -17.38 -1.97 -11.11
N MET A 212 -16.81 -2.78 -12.02
CA MET A 212 -17.06 -2.72 -13.45
C MET A 212 -17.42 -4.10 -13.99
N SER A 213 -18.07 -4.15 -15.15
CA SER A 213 -18.23 -5.37 -15.95
C SER A 213 -16.86 -5.92 -16.38
N ALA A 214 -16.82 -7.20 -16.76
CA ALA A 214 -15.59 -7.88 -17.17
C ALA A 214 -14.91 -7.24 -18.40
N ASP A 215 -15.68 -6.59 -19.28
CA ASP A 215 -15.19 -5.85 -20.44
C ASP A 215 -14.89 -4.37 -20.13
N GLU A 216 -15.01 -3.96 -18.88
CA GLU A 216 -14.77 -2.60 -18.36
C GLU A 216 -15.59 -1.49 -19.03
N LYS A 217 -16.71 -1.81 -19.67
CA LYS A 217 -17.54 -0.81 -20.38
C LYS A 217 -18.68 -0.26 -19.54
N THR A 218 -19.12 -1.00 -18.53
CA THR A 218 -20.27 -0.61 -17.72
C THR A 218 -19.96 -0.70 -16.22
N VAL A 219 -20.56 0.22 -15.46
CA VAL A 219 -20.48 0.22 -14.00
C VAL A 219 -21.27 -0.94 -13.44
N ALA A 220 -20.64 -1.83 -12.67
CA ALA A 220 -21.26 -3.00 -12.03
C ALA A 220 -21.56 -2.79 -10.53
N MET A 221 -20.97 -1.77 -9.91
CA MET A 221 -21.18 -1.48 -8.47
C MET A 221 -22.63 -1.04 -8.13
N SER A 222 -23.48 -0.78 -9.11
CA SER A 222 -24.92 -0.53 -8.91
C SER A 222 -25.73 -1.81 -8.68
N GLY A 223 -25.14 -3.00 -8.90
CA GLY A 223 -25.78 -4.28 -8.68
C GLY A 223 -26.04 -4.59 -7.19
N GLU A 224 -26.53 -5.80 -6.90
CA GLU A 224 -26.94 -6.22 -5.56
C GLU A 224 -25.82 -6.02 -4.49
N ALA A 225 -24.59 -6.39 -4.80
CA ALA A 225 -23.47 -6.21 -3.89
C ALA A 225 -23.22 -4.75 -3.54
N GLY A 226 -23.27 -3.84 -4.52
CA GLY A 226 -23.12 -2.41 -4.28
C GLY A 226 -24.29 -1.81 -3.50
N GLN A 227 -25.54 -2.27 -3.78
CA GLN A 227 -26.72 -1.88 -3.00
C GLN A 227 -26.57 -2.28 -1.53
N ARG A 228 -26.19 -3.53 -1.25
CA ARG A 228 -25.91 -4.00 0.12
C ARG A 228 -24.78 -3.19 0.79
N SER A 229 -23.76 -2.82 0.04
CA SER A 229 -22.60 -2.08 0.55
C SER A 229 -22.95 -0.64 0.92
N ILE A 230 -23.71 0.07 0.09
CA ILE A 230 -24.13 1.44 0.39
C ILE A 230 -25.17 1.48 1.50
N GLU A 231 -26.07 0.49 1.56
CA GLU A 231 -27.03 0.33 2.66
C GLU A 231 -26.29 0.06 3.97
N LEU A 232 -25.25 -0.80 3.94
CA LEU A 232 -24.41 -1.06 5.11
C LEU A 232 -23.72 0.22 5.59
N LEU A 233 -23.14 1.03 4.71
CA LEU A 233 -22.57 2.33 5.09
C LEU A 233 -23.63 3.23 5.75
N GLY A 234 -24.83 3.28 5.18
CA GLY A 234 -25.95 3.99 5.77
C GLY A 234 -26.36 3.46 7.16
N ARG A 235 -26.32 2.14 7.37
CA ARG A 235 -26.60 1.51 8.67
C ARG A 235 -25.52 1.82 9.71
N LEU A 236 -24.23 1.79 9.32
CA LEU A 236 -23.13 2.20 10.21
C LEU A 236 -23.34 3.61 10.74
N VAL A 237 -23.84 4.52 9.90
CA VAL A 237 -24.11 5.92 10.28
C VAL A 237 -25.38 6.05 11.13
N ARG A 238 -26.50 5.42 10.70
CA ARG A 238 -27.81 5.64 11.33
C ARG A 238 -28.05 4.74 12.53
N GLU A 239 -27.70 3.45 12.41
CA GLU A 239 -27.91 2.46 13.46
C GLU A 239 -26.68 2.34 14.36
N GLY A 240 -25.46 2.39 13.78
CA GLY A 240 -24.18 2.26 14.49
C GLY A 240 -23.68 3.57 15.10
N ASN A 241 -24.42 4.69 14.91
CA ASN A 241 -24.01 6.02 15.40
C ASN A 241 -22.59 6.43 14.99
N MET A 242 -22.15 6.01 13.80
CA MET A 242 -20.85 6.38 13.24
C MET A 242 -20.82 7.90 13.01
N PRO A 243 -19.88 8.64 13.59
CA PRO A 243 -19.75 10.08 13.35
C PRO A 243 -19.16 10.38 11.99
N ASP A 244 -19.45 11.56 11.45
CA ASP A 244 -18.70 12.11 10.32
C ASP A 244 -17.40 12.75 10.83
N LEU A 245 -16.29 12.04 10.67
CA LEU A 245 -14.95 12.48 11.07
C LEU A 245 -14.03 12.45 9.85
N ALA A 246 -13.12 13.43 9.79
CA ALA A 246 -11.98 13.33 8.88
C ALA A 246 -11.12 12.09 9.23
N HIS A 247 -10.54 11.44 8.23
CA HIS A 247 -9.74 10.21 8.40
C HIS A 247 -8.64 10.37 9.47
N GLU A 248 -7.96 11.51 9.48
CA GLU A 248 -6.91 11.82 10.45
C GLU A 248 -7.45 12.01 11.88
N ALA A 249 -8.64 12.60 12.00
CA ALA A 249 -9.33 12.75 13.29
C ALA A 249 -9.79 11.40 13.85
N ALA A 250 -10.32 10.52 13.00
CA ALA A 250 -10.70 9.15 13.39
C ALA A 250 -9.49 8.36 13.93
N ARG A 251 -8.36 8.39 13.21
CA ARG A 251 -7.09 7.79 13.63
C ARG A 251 -6.64 8.32 15.00
N SER A 252 -6.64 9.64 15.17
CA SER A 252 -6.26 10.26 16.44
C SER A 252 -7.21 9.88 17.58
N THR A 253 -8.51 9.76 17.31
CA THR A 253 -9.52 9.33 18.27
C THR A 253 -9.29 7.90 18.75
N PHE A 254 -8.97 6.97 17.82
CA PHE A 254 -8.62 5.59 18.19
C PHE A 254 -7.35 5.55 19.04
N PHE A 255 -6.28 6.21 18.62
CA PHE A 255 -5.01 6.22 19.36
C PHE A 255 -5.10 6.90 20.72
N ALA A 256 -6.05 7.81 20.90
CA ALA A 256 -6.36 8.40 22.21
C ALA A 256 -7.17 7.48 23.14
N GLY A 257 -7.59 6.29 22.69
CA GLY A 257 -8.42 5.35 23.45
C GLY A 257 -9.90 5.73 23.52
N LYS A 258 -10.34 6.67 22.69
CA LYS A 258 -11.73 7.20 22.67
C LYS A 258 -12.62 6.53 21.62
N MET A 259 -12.13 5.54 20.89
CA MET A 259 -12.88 4.77 19.88
C MET A 259 -12.81 3.28 20.20
N GLY A 260 -13.95 2.59 20.14
CA GLY A 260 -14.05 1.17 20.43
C GLY A 260 -13.66 0.28 19.27
N ILE A 261 -14.23 0.52 18.10
CA ILE A 261 -14.07 -0.31 16.90
C ILE A 261 -13.72 0.58 15.72
N TRP A 262 -12.68 0.19 14.98
CA TRP A 262 -12.20 0.95 13.83
C TRP A 262 -11.84 0.02 12.66
N THR A 263 -12.51 0.16 11.53
CA THR A 263 -12.11 -0.57 10.31
C THR A 263 -11.11 0.26 9.52
N GLU A 264 -9.95 -0.33 9.27
CA GLU A 264 -8.82 0.38 8.68
C GLU A 264 -7.84 -0.60 8.00
N SER A 265 -6.78 -0.09 7.43
CA SER A 265 -5.69 -0.83 6.80
C SER A 265 -4.73 -1.44 7.82
N THR A 266 -4.18 -2.62 7.51
CA THR A 266 -3.05 -3.20 8.26
C THR A 266 -1.80 -2.32 8.25
N SER A 267 -1.69 -1.37 7.32
CA SER A 267 -0.55 -0.44 7.21
C SER A 267 -0.27 0.37 8.48
N LEU A 268 -1.27 0.52 9.36
CA LEU A 268 -1.16 1.31 10.59
C LEU A 268 -0.82 0.48 11.83
N LEU A 269 -0.55 -0.83 11.72
CA LEU A 269 -0.27 -1.67 12.90
C LEU A 269 0.92 -1.16 13.71
N ARG A 270 2.02 -0.82 13.05
CA ARG A 270 3.20 -0.27 13.72
C ARG A 270 2.93 1.13 14.29
N VAL A 271 2.23 1.97 13.54
CA VAL A 271 1.84 3.31 14.01
C VAL A 271 0.91 3.19 15.23
N ALA A 272 0.02 2.20 15.25
CA ALA A 272 -0.84 1.92 16.39
C ALA A 272 -0.04 1.44 17.62
N ASP A 273 0.91 0.51 17.45
CA ASP A 273 1.81 0.07 18.52
C ASP A 273 2.53 1.27 19.16
N ASP A 274 3.16 2.11 18.33
CA ASP A 274 3.94 3.25 18.79
C ASP A 274 3.05 4.37 19.40
N SER A 275 1.87 4.60 18.79
CA SER A 275 0.97 5.66 19.23
C SER A 275 0.12 5.29 20.43
N VAL A 276 -0.32 4.05 20.54
CA VAL A 276 -1.10 3.60 21.70
C VAL A 276 -0.17 3.34 22.91
N GLY A 277 0.96 2.69 22.69
CA GLY A 277 1.87 2.29 23.76
C GLY A 277 1.13 1.48 24.83
N ASN A 278 1.22 1.91 26.09
CA ASN A 278 0.59 1.23 27.22
C ASN A 278 -0.72 1.89 27.69
N ARG A 279 -1.32 2.81 26.90
CA ARG A 279 -2.52 3.58 27.36
C ARG A 279 -3.76 2.72 27.48
N PHE A 280 -3.92 1.74 26.60
CA PHE A 280 -5.00 0.75 26.64
C PHE A 280 -4.59 -0.50 25.85
N LYS A 281 -5.27 -1.61 26.07
CA LYS A 281 -5.10 -2.84 25.32
C LYS A 281 -5.90 -2.76 24.02
N TRP A 282 -5.29 -3.17 22.89
CA TRP A 282 -5.97 -3.23 21.60
C TRP A 282 -5.62 -4.51 20.86
N ARG A 283 -6.52 -4.94 20.01
CA ARG A 283 -6.37 -6.12 19.15
C ARG A 283 -6.93 -5.84 17.76
N THR A 284 -6.72 -6.79 16.86
CA THR A 284 -7.30 -6.80 15.53
C THR A 284 -8.23 -7.99 15.34
N ALA A 285 -9.17 -7.82 14.40
CA ALA A 285 -10.05 -8.88 13.92
C ALA A 285 -10.14 -8.81 12.39
N THR A 286 -10.55 -9.91 11.76
CA THR A 286 -10.76 -9.97 10.31
C THR A 286 -11.92 -9.07 9.89
N PHE A 287 -11.81 -8.50 8.69
CA PHE A 287 -12.91 -7.77 8.06
C PHE A 287 -14.03 -8.74 7.71
N PRO A 288 -15.31 -8.42 7.95
CA PRO A 288 -16.43 -9.31 7.62
C PRO A 288 -16.55 -9.56 6.12
N VAL A 289 -16.73 -10.83 5.76
CA VAL A 289 -16.88 -11.28 4.36
C VAL A 289 -18.18 -12.08 4.19
N PRO A 290 -19.33 -11.41 4.17
CA PRO A 290 -20.64 -12.05 4.25
C PRO A 290 -21.09 -12.76 2.98
N GLY A 291 -20.52 -12.43 1.82
CA GLY A 291 -20.97 -12.95 0.52
C GLY A 291 -20.30 -14.27 0.13
N PRO A 292 -20.98 -15.10 -0.65
CA PRO A 292 -20.32 -16.15 -1.41
C PRO A 292 -19.38 -15.48 -2.42
N ASN A 293 -18.23 -16.11 -2.71
CA ASN A 293 -17.20 -15.53 -3.58
C ASN A 293 -16.62 -14.18 -3.09
N ALA A 294 -16.77 -13.90 -1.79
CA ALA A 294 -16.26 -12.68 -1.17
C ALA A 294 -14.77 -12.50 -1.42
N LYS A 295 -14.38 -11.27 -1.72
CA LYS A 295 -12.98 -10.83 -1.90
C LYS A 295 -12.71 -9.57 -1.08
N LEU A 296 -11.43 -9.33 -0.85
CA LEU A 296 -10.95 -8.11 -0.20
C LEU A 296 -9.85 -7.50 -1.07
N PRO A 297 -9.91 -6.20 -1.36
CA PRO A 297 -8.87 -5.57 -2.19
C PRO A 297 -7.55 -5.53 -1.42
N THR A 298 -6.46 -5.86 -2.10
CA THR A 298 -5.12 -5.54 -1.59
C THR A 298 -4.91 -4.05 -1.69
N GLY A 299 -4.53 -3.42 -0.59
CA GLY A 299 -4.03 -2.04 -0.63
C GLY A 299 -2.51 -2.02 -0.70
N GLY A 300 -1.95 -0.81 -0.76
CA GLY A 300 -0.52 -0.58 -0.69
C GLY A 300 0.08 -0.05 -1.98
N ALA A 301 1.40 -0.24 -2.12
CA ALA A 301 2.18 0.35 -3.20
C ALA A 301 3.11 -0.67 -3.87
N ALA A 302 3.42 -0.42 -5.12
CA ALA A 302 4.52 -1.07 -5.80
C ALA A 302 5.54 -0.05 -6.31
N ALA A 303 6.78 -0.48 -6.47
CA ALA A 303 7.84 0.28 -7.07
C ALA A 303 7.72 0.26 -8.59
N LEU A 304 7.63 1.43 -9.22
CA LEU A 304 7.65 1.64 -10.66
C LEU A 304 8.97 2.26 -11.08
N MET A 305 9.50 1.80 -12.21
CA MET A 305 10.69 2.38 -12.82
C MET A 305 10.30 3.47 -13.83
N PHE A 306 10.88 4.67 -13.65
CA PHE A 306 10.76 5.80 -14.59
C PHE A 306 12.12 6.23 -15.16
N ALA A 307 13.22 5.59 -14.75
CA ALA A 307 14.57 5.88 -15.22
C ALA A 307 14.66 5.81 -16.75
N SER A 308 15.27 6.83 -17.37
CA SER A 308 15.29 7.00 -18.83
C SER A 308 16.56 6.50 -19.50
N THR A 309 17.67 6.30 -18.77
CA THR A 309 18.93 5.82 -19.33
C THR A 309 19.20 4.37 -18.91
N PRO A 310 19.87 3.56 -19.74
CA PRO A 310 20.19 2.17 -19.39
C PRO A 310 20.96 2.01 -18.10
N GLU A 311 21.87 2.95 -17.79
CA GLU A 311 22.66 2.96 -16.58
C GLU A 311 21.79 3.18 -15.33
N LYS A 312 20.91 4.20 -15.36
CA LYS A 312 19.96 4.46 -14.29
C LYS A 312 18.91 3.37 -14.15
N GLN A 313 18.46 2.77 -15.25
CA GLN A 313 17.55 1.62 -15.23
C GLN A 313 18.19 0.42 -14.53
N ALA A 314 19.47 0.13 -14.80
CA ALA A 314 20.18 -0.94 -14.11
C ALA A 314 20.31 -0.68 -12.60
N ALA A 315 20.61 0.56 -12.19
CA ALA A 315 20.64 0.95 -10.79
C ALA A 315 19.25 0.89 -10.13
N ALA A 316 18.21 1.37 -10.82
CA ALA A 316 16.82 1.33 -10.38
C ALA A 316 16.34 -0.12 -10.19
N TRP A 317 16.69 -1.03 -11.12
CA TRP A 317 16.37 -2.44 -10.99
C TRP A 317 16.99 -3.08 -9.74
N ARG A 318 18.27 -2.81 -9.47
CA ARG A 318 18.96 -3.29 -8.25
C ARG A 318 18.25 -2.80 -6.99
N PHE A 319 17.86 -1.52 -6.97
CA PHE A 319 17.13 -0.94 -5.84
C PHE A 319 15.73 -1.56 -5.68
N MET A 320 14.95 -1.63 -6.76
CA MET A 320 13.61 -2.22 -6.72
C MET A 320 13.65 -3.67 -6.24
N LYS A 321 14.58 -4.49 -6.79
CA LYS A 321 14.74 -5.88 -6.36
C LYS A 321 15.15 -5.99 -4.90
N PHE A 322 16.03 -5.10 -4.40
CA PHE A 322 16.45 -5.09 -3.00
C PHE A 322 15.27 -4.77 -2.06
N ILE A 323 14.55 -3.68 -2.30
CA ILE A 323 13.48 -3.26 -1.39
C ILE A 323 12.28 -4.22 -1.37
N THR A 324 12.07 -4.99 -2.45
CA THR A 324 10.98 -5.97 -2.57
C THR A 324 11.44 -7.42 -2.35
N GLY A 325 12.74 -7.64 -2.25
CA GLY A 325 13.35 -8.94 -1.90
C GLY A 325 13.20 -9.27 -0.41
N ALA A 326 13.73 -10.41 0.00
CA ALA A 326 13.53 -10.94 1.35
C ALA A 326 13.95 -9.97 2.47
N GLU A 327 15.12 -9.35 2.35
CA GLU A 327 15.63 -8.41 3.36
C GLU A 327 14.80 -7.13 3.42
N GLY A 328 14.56 -6.50 2.27
CA GLY A 328 13.76 -5.27 2.16
C GLY A 328 12.33 -5.48 2.63
N ALA A 329 11.70 -6.60 2.23
CA ALA A 329 10.37 -6.98 2.70
C ALA A 329 10.33 -7.19 4.22
N THR A 330 11.38 -7.76 4.80
CA THR A 330 11.49 -7.93 6.25
C THR A 330 11.54 -6.58 6.99
N MET A 331 12.36 -5.63 6.51
CA MET A 331 12.43 -4.29 7.08
C MET A 331 11.10 -3.56 6.96
N MET A 332 10.46 -3.64 5.78
CA MET A 332 9.17 -3.03 5.51
C MET A 332 8.08 -3.55 6.47
N VAL A 333 7.96 -4.87 6.65
CA VAL A 333 6.97 -5.48 7.55
C VAL A 333 7.21 -5.08 9.00
N LYS A 334 8.44 -5.17 9.49
CA LYS A 334 8.78 -4.81 10.87
C LYS A 334 8.59 -3.32 11.17
N GLY A 335 8.80 -2.48 10.16
CA GLY A 335 8.67 -1.02 10.28
C GLY A 335 7.26 -0.47 10.06
N THR A 336 6.33 -1.29 9.56
CA THR A 336 4.98 -0.83 9.21
C THR A 336 3.89 -1.73 9.80
N GLY A 337 3.26 -2.50 9.09
CA GLY A 337 2.18 -3.45 9.38
C GLY A 337 1.65 -4.05 8.09
N TYR A 338 2.28 -3.67 6.98
CA TYR A 338 2.02 -4.30 5.70
C TYR A 338 2.45 -5.77 5.69
N MET A 339 1.90 -6.53 4.78
CA MET A 339 2.33 -7.91 4.51
C MET A 339 3.54 -7.93 3.57
N PRO A 340 4.40 -8.94 3.67
CA PRO A 340 5.55 -9.06 2.79
C PRO A 340 5.10 -9.32 1.34
N PRO A 341 5.65 -8.60 0.36
CA PRO A 341 5.43 -8.89 -1.06
C PRO A 341 6.27 -10.08 -1.55
N ASN A 342 7.15 -10.59 -0.70
CA ASN A 342 8.06 -11.70 -0.96
C ASN A 342 7.75 -12.87 -0.04
N SER A 343 7.81 -14.11 -0.57
CA SER A 343 7.40 -15.30 0.17
C SER A 343 8.46 -15.84 1.13
N VAL A 344 9.75 -15.53 0.91
CA VAL A 344 10.86 -16.06 1.70
C VAL A 344 10.82 -15.65 3.17
N PRO A 345 10.56 -14.38 3.56
CA PRO A 345 10.70 -13.95 4.94
C PRO A 345 9.75 -14.59 5.94
N ALA A 346 8.58 -15.04 5.49
CA ALA A 346 7.50 -15.48 6.40
C ALA A 346 7.91 -16.68 7.25
N ASP A 347 8.64 -17.62 6.67
CA ASP A 347 9.03 -18.88 7.30
C ASP A 347 10.46 -18.87 7.87
N ASP A 348 11.25 -17.83 7.59
CA ASP A 348 12.63 -17.71 8.08
C ASP A 348 12.65 -17.15 9.53
N PRO A 349 13.22 -17.90 10.52
CA PRO A 349 13.31 -17.45 11.89
C PRO A 349 14.09 -16.15 12.08
N LYS A 350 15.09 -15.89 11.25
CA LYS A 350 15.89 -14.66 11.29
C LYS A 350 15.15 -13.45 10.73
N MET A 351 14.10 -13.69 9.94
CA MET A 351 13.32 -12.65 9.28
C MET A 351 11.99 -12.38 9.99
N LEU A 352 10.90 -13.02 9.59
CA LEU A 352 9.55 -12.69 10.07
C LEU A 352 8.89 -13.76 10.94
N LYS A 353 9.36 -15.00 10.93
CA LYS A 353 8.71 -16.08 11.68
C LYS A 353 8.58 -15.76 13.17
N GLU A 354 9.69 -15.37 13.83
CA GLU A 354 9.66 -14.99 15.24
C GLU A 354 8.94 -13.65 15.49
N PHE A 355 9.03 -12.72 14.56
CA PHE A 355 8.28 -11.47 14.62
C PHE A 355 6.78 -11.74 14.69
N TYR A 356 6.23 -12.57 13.82
CA TYR A 356 4.82 -12.94 13.82
C TYR A 356 4.40 -13.72 15.07
N ALA A 357 5.26 -14.59 15.59
CA ALA A 357 4.98 -15.33 16.83
C ALA A 357 4.75 -14.41 18.04
N THR A 358 5.37 -13.22 18.06
CA THR A 358 5.25 -12.23 19.14
C THR A 358 4.29 -11.08 18.83
N ARG A 359 3.71 -11.05 17.65
CA ARG A 359 2.86 -9.95 17.13
C ARG A 359 1.53 -10.45 16.56
N PRO A 360 0.61 -10.95 17.40
CA PRO A 360 -0.63 -11.60 16.94
C PRO A 360 -1.52 -10.67 16.08
N ASN A 361 -1.48 -9.36 16.30
CA ASN A 361 -2.23 -8.39 15.49
C ASN A 361 -1.81 -8.40 14.01
N HIS A 362 -0.54 -8.72 13.71
CA HIS A 362 -0.05 -8.81 12.33
C HIS A 362 -0.51 -10.08 11.60
N LEU A 363 -0.92 -11.13 12.34
CA LEU A 363 -1.42 -12.38 11.76
C LEU A 363 -2.81 -12.22 11.12
N THR A 364 -3.58 -11.20 11.52
CA THR A 364 -4.93 -10.97 10.99
C THR A 364 -4.92 -10.77 9.47
N SER A 365 -3.93 -10.05 8.93
CA SER A 365 -3.80 -9.86 7.48
C SER A 365 -3.48 -11.17 6.75
N LEU A 366 -2.62 -12.01 7.34
CA LEU A 366 -2.26 -13.31 6.75
C LEU A 366 -3.46 -14.26 6.70
N ALA A 367 -4.32 -14.23 7.73
CA ALA A 367 -5.55 -15.02 7.76
C ALA A 367 -6.54 -14.64 6.63
N GLN A 368 -6.42 -13.44 6.05
CA GLN A 368 -7.28 -12.95 4.98
C GLN A 368 -6.72 -13.18 3.56
N GLN A 369 -5.52 -13.74 3.42
CA GLN A 369 -4.91 -14.02 2.11
C GLN A 369 -5.82 -14.77 1.13
N PRO A 370 -6.64 -15.76 1.53
CA PRO A 370 -7.54 -16.46 0.60
C PRO A 370 -8.59 -15.56 -0.05
N PHE A 371 -8.89 -14.41 0.56
CA PHE A 371 -9.88 -13.45 0.06
C PHE A 371 -9.26 -12.35 -0.82
N MET A 372 -7.94 -12.27 -0.92
CA MET A 372 -7.26 -11.16 -1.59
C MET A 372 -7.60 -11.09 -3.08
N THR A 373 -7.80 -9.86 -3.55
CA THR A 373 -7.92 -9.50 -4.96
C THR A 373 -7.21 -8.18 -5.23
N ALA A 374 -7.00 -7.82 -6.49
CA ALA A 374 -6.37 -6.55 -6.83
C ALA A 374 -7.20 -5.34 -6.35
N TRP A 375 -6.52 -4.28 -5.99
CA TRP A 375 -7.12 -2.96 -5.81
C TRP A 375 -7.51 -2.41 -7.18
N TYR A 376 -8.79 -2.28 -7.42
CA TYR A 376 -9.29 -1.97 -8.75
C TYR A 376 -8.91 -0.54 -9.20
N ALA A 377 -8.41 -0.43 -10.42
CA ALA A 377 -8.14 0.83 -11.12
C ALA A 377 -9.14 1.01 -12.26
N PHE A 378 -9.89 2.11 -12.26
CA PHE A 378 -10.82 2.41 -13.35
C PHE A 378 -10.09 2.65 -14.66
N PRO A 379 -10.67 2.23 -15.81
CA PRO A 379 -10.06 2.43 -17.13
C PRO A 379 -10.03 3.90 -17.54
N GLY A 380 -9.06 4.23 -18.38
CA GLY A 380 -8.91 5.55 -19.00
C GLY A 380 -8.25 6.59 -18.11
N GLU A 381 -8.36 7.85 -18.54
CA GLU A 381 -7.60 8.95 -17.95
C GLU A 381 -8.22 9.53 -16.68
N ASN A 382 -9.48 9.21 -16.42
CA ASN A 382 -10.27 9.81 -15.34
C ASN A 382 -10.24 9.06 -14.01
N ASN A 383 -9.37 8.04 -13.83
CA ASN A 383 -9.35 7.22 -12.62
C ASN A 383 -9.35 8.06 -11.32
N ILE A 384 -8.51 9.08 -11.21
CA ILE A 384 -8.44 9.94 -10.02
C ILE A 384 -9.75 10.74 -9.85
N LYS A 385 -10.34 11.22 -10.94
CA LYS A 385 -11.60 11.95 -10.90
C LYS A 385 -12.76 11.04 -10.50
N ILE A 386 -12.77 9.80 -10.98
CA ILE A 386 -13.77 8.79 -10.57
C ILE A 386 -13.66 8.51 -9.07
N ILE A 387 -12.44 8.36 -8.54
CA ILE A 387 -12.20 8.17 -7.10
C ILE A 387 -12.78 9.34 -6.30
N SER A 388 -12.52 10.58 -6.71
CA SER A 388 -13.07 11.77 -6.03
C SER A 388 -14.59 11.80 -6.10
N THR A 389 -15.17 11.48 -7.26
CA THR A 389 -16.64 11.44 -7.48
C THR A 389 -17.30 10.41 -6.58
N ILE A 390 -16.73 9.20 -6.46
CA ILE A 390 -17.24 8.16 -5.56
C ILE A 390 -17.17 8.66 -4.11
N LYS A 391 -16.05 9.24 -3.69
CA LYS A 391 -15.87 9.78 -2.34
C LYS A 391 -16.92 10.85 -2.02
N ASP A 392 -17.19 11.76 -2.93
CA ASP A 392 -18.20 12.80 -2.76
C ASP A 392 -19.60 12.21 -2.56
N ARG A 393 -19.95 11.13 -3.30
CA ARG A 393 -21.22 10.44 -3.14
C ARG A 393 -21.31 9.64 -1.82
N LEU A 394 -20.24 9.02 -1.38
CA LEU A 394 -20.18 8.38 -0.07
C LEU A 394 -20.35 9.40 1.07
N GLN A 395 -19.77 10.61 0.93
CA GLN A 395 -19.95 11.70 1.88
C GLN A 395 -21.44 12.03 2.06
N THR A 396 -22.23 12.07 0.99
CA THR A 396 -23.67 12.38 1.11
C THR A 396 -24.47 11.34 1.93
N VAL A 397 -23.98 10.11 2.01
CA VAL A 397 -24.54 9.08 2.90
C VAL A 397 -24.12 9.32 4.34
N VAL A 398 -22.85 9.66 4.54
CA VAL A 398 -22.27 9.82 5.88
C VAL A 398 -22.80 11.06 6.58
N ASP A 399 -22.93 12.19 5.88
CA ASP A 399 -23.52 13.42 6.41
C ASP A 399 -25.06 13.41 6.43
N LYS A 400 -25.69 12.31 5.98
CA LYS A 400 -27.14 12.08 5.93
C LYS A 400 -27.90 13.02 4.98
N SER A 401 -27.21 13.68 4.05
CA SER A 401 -27.84 14.55 3.06
C SER A 401 -28.53 13.79 1.91
N ALA A 402 -28.19 12.50 1.74
CA ALA A 402 -28.82 11.64 0.76
C ALA A 402 -29.22 10.28 1.33
N ASP A 403 -30.27 9.70 0.73
CA ASP A 403 -30.61 8.28 0.91
C ASP A 403 -29.50 7.40 0.26
N PRO A 404 -29.09 6.28 0.87
CA PRO A 404 -28.06 5.42 0.31
C PRO A 404 -28.31 4.96 -1.14
N LYS A 405 -29.53 4.56 -1.47
CA LYS A 405 -29.87 4.11 -2.83
C LYS A 405 -29.81 5.24 -3.84
N ALA A 406 -30.27 6.43 -3.46
CA ALA A 406 -30.18 7.62 -4.28
C ALA A 406 -28.72 8.03 -4.50
N ALA A 407 -27.88 7.97 -3.47
CA ALA A 407 -26.45 8.24 -3.55
C ALA A 407 -25.74 7.24 -4.50
N LEU A 408 -26.06 5.93 -4.44
CA LEU A 408 -25.49 4.91 -5.33
C LEU A 408 -25.94 5.12 -6.78
N ALA A 409 -27.20 5.48 -7.04
CA ALA A 409 -27.66 5.79 -8.37
C ALA A 409 -26.92 6.99 -8.97
N ALA A 410 -26.81 8.09 -8.22
CA ALA A 410 -26.05 9.27 -8.64
C ALA A 410 -24.55 8.96 -8.82
N MET A 411 -23.95 8.16 -7.94
CA MET A 411 -22.57 7.68 -8.07
C MET A 411 -22.39 6.93 -9.41
N THR A 412 -23.28 6.01 -9.72
CA THR A 412 -23.22 5.21 -10.96
C THR A 412 -23.31 6.09 -12.20
N ASP A 413 -24.27 7.03 -12.23
CA ASP A 413 -24.46 7.95 -13.35
C ASP A 413 -23.23 8.85 -13.57
N ASP A 414 -22.65 9.35 -12.49
CA ASP A 414 -21.49 10.24 -12.58
C ASP A 414 -20.23 9.48 -12.99
N VAL A 415 -20.02 8.26 -12.50
CA VAL A 415 -18.89 7.42 -12.93
C VAL A 415 -19.03 7.05 -14.41
N ASN A 416 -20.23 6.67 -14.88
CA ASN A 416 -20.47 6.36 -16.29
C ASN A 416 -20.11 7.52 -17.23
N LYS A 417 -20.31 8.78 -16.82
CA LYS A 417 -19.93 9.98 -17.62
C LYS A 417 -18.40 10.15 -17.74
N LEU A 418 -17.65 9.54 -16.83
CA LEU A 418 -16.19 9.68 -16.75
C LEU A 418 -15.43 8.49 -17.40
N LEU A 419 -16.12 7.40 -17.72
CA LEU A 419 -15.53 6.25 -18.40
C LEU A 419 -15.13 6.60 -19.85
N PRO A 420 -14.11 5.92 -20.41
CA PRO A 420 -13.80 5.99 -21.83
C PRO A 420 -15.03 5.65 -22.68
N LYS A 421 -15.21 6.40 -23.78
CA LYS A 421 -16.31 6.16 -24.74
C LYS A 421 -15.90 5.12 -25.77
#